data_ae211d1c3f65a2e79f174a9e90530595
#
_entry.id   ae211d1c3f65a2e79f174a9e90530595
#
_cell.length_a   1.000
_cell.length_b   1.000
_cell.length_c   1.000
_cell.angle_alpha   90.00
_cell.angle_beta   90.00
_cell.angle_gamma   90.00
#
_symmetry.space_group_name_H-M   'P 1'
#
loop_
_entity.id
_entity.type
_entity.pdbx_description
1 polymer ?
#
loop_
_entity_poly.entity_id
_entity_poly.type
_entity_poly.pdbx_seq_one_letter_code
_entity_poly.pdbx_strand_id
1 'polypeptide(L)'
;ELRVYPGDLFSRKKLMDSYRDIFMLNFFENVIPDVVPVSEDEIDIQLEVFEKSTGQANFSMGYNGVYGFTGGGGFEFPNFRGRGQTLSINYQRGLNAGSNTNSSSYYSSNNYGSQNTAAYQSFSISFTEPWLFDTPNLVGGSYFYTERGQGQGNYLPFDIHQHGGSLRWGRRFKWPDYFFRGSWMIRGSQNKYIADNPADFSQGFNLDDISIAEEDGFYSFTSSGVSFTQVITRDSRNHPEFPTSGSRSIWTSTLSGSFLGGNQDYHKHELDFSWF
;
A
#
# COMPACT_ATOMS: atom_id res chain seq x y z
N GLU A 1 15.18 18.12 -6.71
CA GLU A 1 15.56 17.31 -7.90
C GLU A 1 16.56 18.03 -8.84
N LEU A 2 16.77 19.35 -8.71
CA LEU A 2 17.76 20.06 -9.50
C LEU A 2 19.19 19.68 -9.11
N ARG A 3 20.05 19.50 -10.10
CA ARG A 3 21.49 19.25 -9.92
C ARG A 3 22.36 20.48 -10.24
N VAL A 4 21.73 21.57 -10.64
CA VAL A 4 22.34 22.85 -10.92
C VAL A 4 21.87 23.83 -9.86
N TYR A 5 22.81 24.51 -9.22
CA TYR A 5 22.53 25.49 -8.17
C TYR A 5 23.10 26.86 -8.57
N PRO A 6 22.51 27.94 -8.06
CA PRO A 6 23.06 29.27 -8.27
C PRO A 6 24.53 29.36 -7.83
N GLY A 7 25.40 29.90 -8.70
CA GLY A 7 26.83 29.97 -8.47
C GLY A 7 27.64 28.75 -8.94
N ASP A 8 26.99 27.70 -9.44
CA ASP A 8 27.69 26.57 -10.06
C ASP A 8 28.22 26.96 -11.46
N LEU A 9 29.32 26.32 -11.85
CA LEU A 9 29.75 26.37 -13.26
C LEU A 9 28.72 25.66 -14.14
N PHE A 10 28.37 26.33 -15.27
CA PHE A 10 27.43 25.75 -16.22
C PHE A 10 27.88 24.41 -16.73
N SER A 11 27.00 23.45 -16.68
CA SER A 11 27.21 22.12 -17.23
C SER A 11 25.95 21.64 -17.94
N ARG A 12 26.04 21.51 -19.26
CA ARG A 12 24.94 20.96 -20.08
C ARG A 12 24.49 19.59 -19.58
N LYS A 13 25.43 18.77 -19.13
CA LYS A 13 25.12 17.44 -18.58
C LYS A 13 24.25 17.55 -17.33
N LYS A 14 24.66 18.40 -16.35
CA LYS A 14 23.87 18.62 -15.12
C LYS A 14 22.47 19.17 -15.44
N LEU A 15 22.36 20.07 -16.43
CA LEU A 15 21.07 20.63 -16.87
C LEU A 15 20.17 19.54 -17.46
N MET A 16 20.69 18.71 -18.35
CA MET A 16 19.94 17.61 -18.95
C MET A 16 19.54 16.53 -17.93
N ASP A 17 20.41 16.25 -16.97
CA ASP A 17 20.10 15.35 -15.86
C ASP A 17 18.99 15.93 -14.97
N SER A 18 19.03 17.25 -14.68
CA SER A 18 17.97 17.94 -13.93
C SER A 18 16.64 17.92 -14.68
N TYR A 19 16.66 18.22 -15.99
CA TYR A 19 15.48 18.13 -16.85
C TYR A 19 14.85 16.75 -16.79
N ARG A 20 15.67 15.69 -16.96
CA ARG A 20 15.19 14.32 -16.89
C ARG A 20 14.61 13.99 -15.51
N ASP A 21 15.30 14.39 -14.43
CA ASP A 21 14.87 14.11 -13.08
C ASP A 21 13.52 14.79 -12.76
N ILE A 22 13.29 16.03 -13.26
CA ILE A 22 12.01 16.74 -13.15
C ILE A 22 10.92 16.04 -13.98
N PHE A 23 11.23 15.69 -15.23
CA PHE A 23 10.27 15.02 -16.11
C PHE A 23 9.85 13.64 -15.56
N MET A 24 10.77 12.92 -14.93
CA MET A 24 10.51 11.62 -14.30
C MET A 24 9.60 11.70 -13.06
N LEU A 25 9.39 12.89 -12.48
CA LEU A 25 8.39 13.08 -11.42
C LEU A 25 6.96 12.85 -11.92
N ASN A 26 6.76 12.97 -13.23
CA ASN A 26 5.47 12.79 -13.90
C ASN A 26 4.35 13.75 -13.43
N PHE A 27 4.74 14.91 -12.87
CA PHE A 27 3.82 15.96 -12.42
C PHE A 27 3.60 17.04 -13.47
N PHE A 28 4.45 17.06 -14.50
CA PHE A 28 4.45 18.07 -15.53
C PHE A 28 4.12 17.45 -16.90
N GLU A 29 3.31 18.15 -17.67
CA GLU A 29 3.02 17.81 -19.06
C GLU A 29 4.21 18.13 -19.95
N ASN A 30 4.85 19.26 -19.67
CA ASN A 30 6.03 19.71 -20.39
C ASN A 30 6.98 20.45 -19.43
N VAL A 31 8.27 20.36 -19.73
CA VAL A 31 9.35 21.09 -19.05
C VAL A 31 10.25 21.67 -20.13
N ILE A 32 10.36 22.98 -20.21
CA ILE A 32 11.16 23.67 -21.22
C ILE A 32 12.35 24.34 -20.51
N PRO A 33 13.57 23.79 -20.66
CA PRO A 33 14.76 24.47 -20.17
C PRO A 33 15.18 25.57 -21.17
N ASP A 34 15.39 26.78 -20.67
CA ASP A 34 15.95 27.89 -21.42
C ASP A 34 17.20 28.43 -20.73
N VAL A 35 18.15 28.89 -21.52
CA VAL A 35 19.42 29.43 -21.06
C VAL A 35 19.54 30.87 -21.55
N VAL A 36 19.40 31.82 -20.64
CA VAL A 36 19.39 33.25 -20.93
C VAL A 36 20.76 33.84 -20.54
N PRO A 37 21.55 34.35 -21.48
CA PRO A 37 22.77 35.07 -21.17
C PRO A 37 22.47 36.36 -20.40
N VAL A 38 23.12 36.57 -19.27
CA VAL A 38 23.02 37.81 -18.46
C VAL A 38 24.24 38.70 -18.69
N SER A 39 25.42 38.10 -18.76
CA SER A 39 26.68 38.78 -19.05
C SER A 39 27.61 37.87 -19.87
N GLU A 40 28.87 38.31 -20.11
CA GLU A 40 29.86 37.50 -20.84
C GLU A 40 30.19 36.18 -20.09
N ASP A 41 30.12 36.17 -18.75
CA ASP A 41 30.52 35.05 -17.89
C ASP A 41 29.35 34.47 -17.10
N GLU A 42 28.13 35.02 -17.20
CA GLU A 42 26.97 34.60 -16.39
C GLU A 42 25.75 34.29 -17.28
N ILE A 43 25.09 33.21 -16.93
CA ILE A 43 23.85 32.78 -17.58
C ILE A 43 22.80 32.46 -16.52
N ASP A 44 21.55 32.78 -16.81
CA ASP A 44 20.41 32.32 -16.08
C ASP A 44 19.81 31.07 -16.75
N ILE A 45 19.47 30.09 -15.93
CA ILE A 45 18.73 28.89 -16.36
C ILE A 45 17.28 29.04 -15.94
N GLN A 46 16.39 29.16 -16.91
CA GLN A 46 14.95 29.21 -16.72
C GLN A 46 14.36 27.83 -17.03
N LEU A 47 13.54 27.32 -16.13
CA LEU A 47 12.80 26.08 -16.34
C LEU A 47 11.31 26.43 -16.34
N GLU A 48 10.70 26.48 -17.50
CA GLU A 48 9.27 26.67 -17.64
C GLU A 48 8.60 25.29 -17.48
N VAL A 49 7.69 25.17 -16.52
CA VAL A 49 7.00 23.92 -16.21
C VAL A 49 5.50 24.08 -16.40
N PHE A 50 4.89 23.13 -17.09
CA PHE A 50 3.44 23.06 -17.28
C PHE A 50 2.91 21.90 -16.45
N GLU A 51 2.20 22.22 -15.36
CA GLU A 51 1.62 21.21 -14.49
C GLU A 51 0.47 20.48 -15.17
N LYS A 52 0.42 19.17 -15.00
CA LYS A 52 -0.72 18.38 -15.44
C LYS A 52 -1.60 17.98 -14.26
N SER A 53 -2.88 17.74 -14.55
CA SER A 53 -3.76 17.10 -13.55
C SER A 53 -3.29 15.68 -13.30
N THR A 54 -2.78 15.43 -12.10
CA THR A 54 -2.26 14.11 -11.70
C THR A 54 -3.29 13.26 -10.95
N GLY A 55 -4.43 13.87 -10.56
CA GLY A 55 -5.51 13.15 -9.90
C GLY A 55 -6.07 12.06 -10.80
N GLN A 56 -6.17 10.84 -10.28
CA GLN A 56 -6.71 9.67 -10.96
C GLN A 56 -7.90 9.14 -10.18
N ALA A 57 -8.98 8.81 -10.91
CA ALA A 57 -10.09 8.03 -10.39
C ALA A 57 -10.10 6.69 -11.11
N ASN A 58 -10.17 5.62 -10.36
CA ASN A 58 -10.30 4.28 -10.89
C ASN A 58 -11.62 3.65 -10.42
N PHE A 59 -12.22 2.86 -11.29
CA PHE A 59 -13.40 2.07 -10.98
C PHE A 59 -13.13 0.65 -11.42
N SER A 60 -13.50 -0.30 -10.57
CA SER A 60 -13.37 -1.72 -10.86
C SER A 60 -14.69 -2.42 -10.64
N MET A 61 -15.01 -3.37 -11.51
CA MET A 61 -16.12 -4.29 -11.34
C MET A 61 -15.65 -5.67 -11.77
N GLY A 62 -16.01 -6.68 -11.00
CA GLY A 62 -15.60 -8.05 -11.28
C GLY A 62 -16.56 -9.05 -10.65
N TYR A 63 -16.41 -10.31 -11.03
CA TYR A 63 -17.10 -11.43 -10.41
C TYR A 63 -16.07 -12.36 -9.75
N ASN A 64 -16.34 -12.68 -8.50
CA ASN A 64 -15.53 -13.62 -7.72
C ASN A 64 -16.45 -14.76 -7.25
N GLY A 65 -16.01 -16.02 -7.40
CA GLY A 65 -16.80 -17.19 -7.03
C GLY A 65 -17.18 -17.25 -5.54
N VAL A 66 -16.43 -16.56 -4.67
CA VAL A 66 -16.68 -16.52 -3.22
C VAL A 66 -17.62 -15.36 -2.85
N TYR A 67 -17.36 -14.17 -3.39
CA TYR A 67 -18.05 -12.92 -2.98
C TYR A 67 -19.09 -12.45 -4.01
N GLY A 68 -19.29 -13.18 -5.10
CA GLY A 68 -20.19 -12.78 -6.17
C GLY A 68 -19.65 -11.59 -6.97
N PHE A 69 -20.53 -10.69 -7.37
CA PHE A 69 -20.16 -9.44 -8.00
C PHE A 69 -19.50 -8.52 -6.98
N THR A 70 -18.34 -7.99 -7.34
CA THR A 70 -17.62 -7.00 -6.57
C THR A 70 -17.48 -5.73 -7.37
N GLY A 71 -17.66 -4.59 -6.73
CA GLY A 71 -17.44 -3.29 -7.34
C GLY A 71 -16.68 -2.38 -6.38
N GLY A 72 -15.92 -1.47 -6.94
CA GLY A 72 -15.16 -0.54 -6.14
C GLY A 72 -14.67 0.65 -6.93
N GLY A 73 -14.15 1.62 -6.21
CA GLY A 73 -13.51 2.78 -6.79
C GLY A 73 -12.46 3.34 -5.86
N GLY A 74 -11.59 4.12 -6.44
CA GLY A 74 -10.55 4.80 -5.71
C GLY A 74 -10.16 6.11 -6.35
N PHE A 75 -9.55 6.94 -5.53
CA PHE A 75 -8.93 8.19 -5.94
C PHE A 75 -7.48 8.17 -5.52
N GLU A 76 -6.62 8.59 -6.41
CA GLU A 76 -5.21 8.78 -6.16
C GLU A 76 -4.78 10.17 -6.61
N PHE A 77 -4.14 10.90 -5.72
CA PHE A 77 -3.61 12.25 -5.94
C PHE A 77 -2.10 12.23 -5.72
N PRO A 78 -1.28 11.92 -6.76
CA PRO A 78 0.17 11.77 -6.60
C PRO A 78 0.92 13.09 -6.38
N ASN A 79 0.31 14.23 -6.66
CA ASN A 79 0.89 15.54 -6.35
C ASN A 79 -0.07 16.36 -5.47
N PHE A 80 -0.52 15.76 -4.37
CA PHE A 80 -1.45 16.41 -3.45
C PHE A 80 -0.84 17.71 -2.92
N ARG A 81 -1.58 18.82 -3.04
CA ARG A 81 -1.13 20.18 -2.69
C ARG A 81 0.10 20.69 -3.46
N GLY A 82 0.46 20.10 -4.60
CA GLY A 82 1.63 20.52 -5.37
C GLY A 82 2.99 20.22 -4.71
N ARG A 83 3.04 19.33 -3.71
CA ARG A 83 4.26 19.02 -2.94
C ARG A 83 4.82 17.63 -3.21
N GLY A 84 4.36 16.96 -4.27
CA GLY A 84 4.75 15.58 -4.53
C GLY A 84 4.19 14.57 -3.52
N GLN A 85 3.33 15.00 -2.61
CA GLN A 85 2.64 14.14 -1.65
C GLN A 85 1.67 13.24 -2.40
N THR A 86 1.51 12.01 -1.95
CA THR A 86 0.53 11.09 -2.52
C THR A 86 -0.57 10.81 -1.49
N LEU A 87 -1.81 11.05 -1.89
CA LEU A 87 -3.00 10.67 -1.13
C LEU A 87 -3.79 9.65 -1.95
N SER A 88 -4.05 8.47 -1.38
CA SER A 88 -4.88 7.45 -2.02
C SER A 88 -6.01 7.04 -1.10
N ILE A 89 -7.23 6.91 -1.67
CA ILE A 89 -8.42 6.45 -0.99
C ILE A 89 -9.04 5.38 -1.87
N ASN A 90 -9.30 4.20 -1.32
CA ASN A 90 -9.91 3.10 -2.06
C ASN A 90 -11.07 2.51 -1.27
N TYR A 91 -12.14 2.18 -1.96
CA TYR A 91 -13.29 1.47 -1.41
C TYR A 91 -13.72 0.37 -2.37
N GLN A 92 -13.98 -0.80 -1.84
CA GLN A 92 -14.46 -1.95 -2.58
C GLN A 92 -15.56 -2.65 -1.78
N ARG A 93 -16.59 -3.11 -2.48
CA ARG A 93 -17.70 -3.86 -1.88
C ARG A 93 -18.10 -5.04 -2.76
N GLY A 94 -18.34 -6.17 -2.12
CA GLY A 94 -19.01 -7.32 -2.72
C GLY A 94 -20.53 -7.07 -2.70
N LEU A 95 -21.15 -7.19 -3.84
CA LEU A 95 -22.59 -7.17 -3.96
C LEU A 95 -23.04 -8.63 -3.97
N ASN A 96 -23.57 -9.10 -2.87
CA ASN A 96 -24.42 -10.29 -2.92
C ASN A 96 -25.65 -9.89 -3.75
N ALA A 97 -25.61 -10.12 -5.05
CA ALA A 97 -26.83 -10.21 -5.83
C ALA A 97 -27.63 -11.33 -5.16
N GLY A 98 -28.61 -10.95 -4.38
CA GLY A 98 -29.45 -11.89 -3.66
C GLY A 98 -29.89 -12.97 -4.62
N SER A 99 -29.21 -14.09 -4.59
CA SER A 99 -29.64 -15.30 -5.23
C SER A 99 -30.88 -15.74 -4.48
N ASN A 100 -32.02 -15.30 -4.96
CA ASN A 100 -33.31 -15.87 -4.64
C ASN A 100 -33.35 -17.29 -5.25
N THR A 101 -32.29 -18.06 -5.08
CA THR A 101 -32.32 -19.49 -5.34
C THR A 101 -32.97 -20.10 -4.12
N ASN A 102 -34.21 -20.60 -4.30
CA ASN A 102 -34.84 -21.58 -3.47
C ASN A 102 -33.99 -22.86 -3.39
N SER A 103 -32.77 -22.77 -2.93
CA SER A 103 -32.03 -23.92 -2.48
C SER A 103 -32.38 -24.08 -1.00
N SER A 104 -33.27 -25.04 -0.75
CA SER A 104 -33.53 -25.61 0.55
C SER A 104 -32.22 -26.10 1.17
N SER A 105 -31.48 -25.19 1.74
CA SER A 105 -30.37 -25.53 2.61
C SER A 105 -30.95 -25.92 3.95
N TYR A 106 -30.78 -27.17 4.36
CA TYR A 106 -31.26 -27.78 5.59
C TYR A 106 -30.72 -27.13 6.87
N TYR A 107 -29.98 -26.02 6.78
CA TYR A 107 -29.37 -25.30 7.88
C TYR A 107 -29.77 -23.82 7.99
N SER A 108 -30.81 -23.38 7.27
CA SER A 108 -31.34 -22.04 7.45
C SER A 108 -32.60 -22.07 8.29
N SER A 109 -32.47 -22.29 9.55
CA SER A 109 -33.52 -22.07 10.52
C SER A 109 -33.02 -21.11 11.60
N ASN A 110 -32.88 -19.86 11.23
CA ASN A 110 -33.21 -18.75 12.12
C ASN A 110 -33.22 -17.45 11.29
N ASN A 111 -34.43 -16.90 11.21
CA ASN A 111 -34.79 -15.62 10.69
C ASN A 111 -34.09 -14.48 11.46
N TYR A 112 -32.81 -14.21 11.17
CA TYR A 112 -32.32 -12.87 11.32
C TYR A 112 -32.40 -12.21 9.96
N GLY A 113 -33.16 -11.12 9.93
CA GLY A 113 -33.62 -10.45 8.72
C GLY A 113 -32.50 -10.34 7.68
N SER A 114 -32.83 -10.81 6.50
CA SER A 114 -32.07 -10.61 5.28
C SER A 114 -31.84 -9.13 5.05
N GLN A 115 -30.99 -8.56 5.82
CA GLN A 115 -30.38 -7.29 5.51
C GLN A 115 -29.21 -7.62 4.59
N ASN A 116 -29.16 -7.00 3.43
CA ASN A 116 -28.10 -6.99 2.44
C ASN A 116 -26.71 -6.80 3.08
N THR A 117 -26.26 -7.77 3.87
CA THR A 117 -24.91 -7.77 4.41
C THR A 117 -23.98 -8.09 3.25
N ALA A 118 -23.19 -7.12 2.86
CA ALA A 118 -22.15 -7.32 1.88
C ALA A 118 -21.21 -8.43 2.37
N ALA A 119 -21.08 -9.51 1.61
CA ALA A 119 -20.15 -10.59 1.94
C ALA A 119 -18.69 -10.12 1.97
N TYR A 120 -18.41 -8.95 1.44
CA TYR A 120 -17.09 -8.34 1.42
C TYR A 120 -17.20 -6.82 1.36
N GLN A 121 -16.46 -6.14 2.21
CA GLN A 121 -16.21 -4.72 2.02
C GLN A 121 -14.78 -4.38 2.48
N SER A 122 -14.16 -3.46 1.78
CA SER A 122 -12.81 -3.00 2.08
C SER A 122 -12.71 -1.50 1.88
N PHE A 123 -12.08 -0.83 2.82
CA PHE A 123 -11.74 0.59 2.76
C PHE A 123 -10.27 0.75 3.10
N SER A 124 -9.58 1.60 2.34
CA SER A 124 -8.21 1.99 2.69
C SER A 124 -7.95 3.44 2.36
N ILE A 125 -7.16 4.07 3.20
CA ILE A 125 -6.62 5.41 2.99
C ILE A 125 -5.12 5.37 3.24
N SER A 126 -4.33 6.01 2.39
CA SER A 126 -2.90 6.15 2.57
C SER A 126 -2.42 7.54 2.19
N PHE A 127 -1.42 8.00 2.91
CA PHE A 127 -0.74 9.25 2.64
C PHE A 127 0.77 9.03 2.68
N THR A 128 1.48 9.63 1.72
CA THR A 128 2.93 9.55 1.63
C THR A 128 3.52 10.94 1.36
N GLU A 129 4.47 11.33 2.20
CA GLU A 129 5.30 12.52 2.05
C GLU A 129 6.70 12.07 1.60
N PRO A 130 7.13 12.36 0.36
CA PRO A 130 8.42 11.91 -0.15
C PRO A 130 9.61 12.72 0.37
N TRP A 131 9.39 13.95 0.83
CA TRP A 131 10.44 14.91 1.23
C TRP A 131 10.14 15.52 2.60
N LEU A 132 10.14 14.70 3.63
CA LEU A 132 9.86 15.18 4.97
C LEU A 132 10.90 16.25 5.40
N PHE A 133 10.42 17.46 5.69
CA PHE A 133 11.26 18.63 6.05
C PHE A 133 12.36 18.92 5.02
N ASP A 134 12.02 18.84 3.72
CA ASP A 134 12.93 19.08 2.60
C ASP A 134 14.19 18.17 2.60
N THR A 135 14.06 17.02 3.26
CA THR A 135 15.11 15.99 3.29
C THR A 135 14.68 14.78 2.45
N PRO A 136 15.61 13.97 1.92
CA PRO A 136 15.29 12.77 1.13
C PRO A 136 14.78 11.63 2.02
N ASN A 137 13.89 11.95 2.94
CA ASN A 137 13.23 11.01 3.83
C ASN A 137 11.76 10.91 3.43
N LEU A 138 11.36 9.74 2.96
CA LEU A 138 9.97 9.42 2.69
C LEU A 138 9.31 8.98 3.99
N VAL A 139 8.15 9.55 4.30
CA VAL A 139 7.30 9.09 5.40
C VAL A 139 5.90 8.84 4.87
N GLY A 140 5.30 7.74 5.26
CA GLY A 140 3.94 7.40 4.86
C GLY A 140 3.16 6.77 6.00
N GLY A 141 1.85 6.93 5.94
CA GLY A 141 0.91 6.27 6.82
C GLY A 141 -0.26 5.68 6.04
N SER A 142 -0.79 4.58 6.51
CA SER A 142 -2.00 4.00 5.94
C SER A 142 -2.90 3.44 7.02
N TYR A 143 -4.20 3.47 6.75
CA TYR A 143 -5.22 2.77 7.51
C TYR A 143 -6.05 1.93 6.56
N PHE A 144 -6.46 0.75 6.99
CA PHE A 144 -7.33 -0.13 6.25
C PHE A 144 -8.36 -0.79 7.15
N TYR A 145 -9.52 -1.05 6.57
CA TYR A 145 -10.59 -1.84 7.14
C TYR A 145 -11.07 -2.84 6.09
N THR A 146 -11.24 -4.09 6.48
CA THR A 146 -11.76 -5.13 5.60
C THR A 146 -12.74 -5.99 6.39
N GLU A 147 -13.89 -6.23 5.83
CA GLU A 147 -14.92 -7.11 6.33
C GLU A 147 -15.15 -8.23 5.31
N ARG A 148 -15.17 -9.45 5.80
CA ARG A 148 -15.42 -10.65 5.02
C ARG A 148 -16.46 -11.45 5.76
N GLY A 149 -17.67 -11.49 5.21
CA GLY A 149 -18.78 -12.27 5.76
C GLY A 149 -18.71 -13.74 5.36
N GLN A 150 -19.43 -14.56 6.10
CA GLN A 150 -19.78 -15.91 5.67
C GLN A 150 -20.49 -15.84 4.32
N GLY A 151 -19.94 -16.54 3.32
CA GLY A 151 -20.55 -16.61 2.00
C GLY A 151 -20.56 -18.04 1.48
N GLN A 152 -21.47 -18.35 0.55
CA GLN A 152 -21.41 -19.59 -0.20
C GLN A 152 -20.07 -19.66 -0.96
N GLY A 153 -19.17 -20.52 -0.52
CA GLY A 153 -17.80 -20.66 -1.07
C GLY A 153 -16.71 -20.11 -0.17
N ASN A 154 -17.04 -19.46 0.94
CA ASN A 154 -16.06 -19.23 1.98
C ASN A 154 -15.88 -20.55 2.76
N TYR A 155 -14.67 -21.09 2.76
CA TYR A 155 -14.36 -22.33 3.48
C TYR A 155 -14.38 -22.15 5.00
N LEU A 156 -14.49 -20.90 5.48
CA LEU A 156 -14.49 -20.59 6.90
C LEU A 156 -15.90 -20.18 7.33
N PRO A 157 -16.48 -20.83 8.34
CA PRO A 157 -17.85 -20.61 8.81
C PRO A 157 -17.95 -19.45 9.81
N PHE A 158 -17.16 -18.40 9.64
CA PHE A 158 -17.16 -17.23 10.50
C PHE A 158 -16.87 -15.95 9.70
N ASP A 159 -17.37 -14.84 10.20
CA ASP A 159 -17.08 -13.52 9.70
C ASP A 159 -15.73 -13.01 10.20
N ILE A 160 -15.03 -12.24 9.39
CA ILE A 160 -13.74 -11.66 9.73
C ILE A 160 -13.81 -10.15 9.52
N HIS A 161 -13.68 -9.41 10.61
CA HIS A 161 -13.51 -7.95 10.58
C HIS A 161 -12.04 -7.63 10.88
N GLN A 162 -11.35 -7.11 9.89
CA GLN A 162 -9.94 -6.74 10.00
C GLN A 162 -9.79 -5.24 9.88
N HIS A 163 -9.08 -4.62 10.78
CA HIS A 163 -8.62 -3.25 10.65
C HIS A 163 -7.18 -3.11 11.11
N GLY A 164 -6.53 -2.09 10.61
CA GLY A 164 -5.15 -1.86 10.97
C GLY A 164 -4.57 -0.64 10.32
N GLY A 165 -3.33 -0.35 10.66
CA GLY A 165 -2.60 0.74 10.09
C GLY A 165 -1.12 0.45 9.97
N SER A 166 -0.43 1.26 9.19
CA SER A 166 1.01 1.19 9.09
C SER A 166 1.63 2.58 9.05
N LEU A 167 2.84 2.67 9.58
CA LEU A 167 3.74 3.80 9.43
C LEU A 167 4.98 3.32 8.70
N ARG A 168 5.39 4.05 7.70
CA ARG A 168 6.53 3.74 6.85
C ARG A 168 7.49 4.91 6.83
N TRP A 169 8.77 4.61 6.94
CA TRP A 169 9.86 5.53 6.71
C TRP A 169 10.80 4.94 5.66
N GLY A 170 11.27 5.76 4.73
CA GLY A 170 12.19 5.36 3.68
C GLY A 170 13.27 6.39 3.48
N ARG A 171 14.46 5.94 3.13
CA ARG A 171 15.61 6.81 2.85
C ARG A 171 16.50 6.23 1.77
N ARG A 172 17.04 7.12 0.92
CA ARG A 172 18.15 6.78 0.02
C ARG A 172 19.48 7.01 0.74
N PHE A 173 20.36 6.04 0.67
CA PHE A 173 21.70 6.14 1.26
C PHE A 173 22.67 6.82 0.30
N LYS A 174 23.67 7.49 0.86
CA LYS A 174 24.79 8.05 0.11
C LYS A 174 26.01 7.10 0.13
N TRP A 175 26.04 6.19 1.10
CA TRP A 175 27.09 5.21 1.30
C TRP A 175 26.47 3.81 1.50
N PRO A 176 27.05 2.73 0.95
CA PRO A 176 28.29 2.63 0.19
C PRO A 176 28.19 3.18 -1.24
N ASP A 177 27.02 3.22 -1.84
CA ASP A 177 26.74 3.88 -3.10
C ASP A 177 25.29 4.43 -3.13
N TYR A 178 24.97 5.27 -4.11
CA TYR A 178 23.66 5.93 -4.22
C TYR A 178 22.54 5.02 -4.73
N PHE A 179 22.85 3.77 -5.09
CA PHE A 179 21.85 2.78 -5.50
C PHE A 179 21.13 2.15 -4.31
N PHE A 180 21.64 2.32 -3.10
CA PHE A 180 21.02 1.78 -1.89
C PHE A 180 19.85 2.63 -1.41
N ARG A 181 18.76 1.91 -1.04
CA ARG A 181 17.58 2.47 -0.40
C ARG A 181 17.18 1.59 0.78
N GLY A 182 16.81 2.22 1.87
CA GLY A 182 16.21 1.54 3.02
C GLY A 182 14.76 1.97 3.19
N SER A 183 13.92 1.03 3.58
CA SER A 183 12.54 1.28 3.97
C SER A 183 12.21 0.46 5.20
N TRP A 184 11.59 1.08 6.18
CA TRP A 184 11.17 0.47 7.44
C TRP A 184 9.68 0.75 7.63
N MET A 185 8.95 -0.26 8.02
CA MET A 185 7.52 -0.17 8.22
C MET A 185 7.13 -0.87 9.51
N ILE A 186 6.35 -0.18 10.34
CA ILE A 186 5.62 -0.78 11.44
C ILE A 186 4.17 -0.90 11.01
N ARG A 187 3.59 -2.08 11.15
CA ARG A 187 2.20 -2.37 10.84
C ARG A 187 1.55 -3.03 12.04
N GLY A 188 0.41 -2.48 12.47
CA GLY A 188 -0.48 -3.10 13.44
C GLY A 188 -1.78 -3.49 12.78
N SER A 189 -2.31 -4.66 13.12
CA SER A 189 -3.63 -5.10 12.67
C SER A 189 -4.35 -5.86 13.75
N GLN A 190 -5.67 -5.76 13.75
CA GLN A 190 -6.57 -6.49 14.61
C GLN A 190 -7.61 -7.19 13.74
N ASN A 191 -7.83 -8.48 14.01
CA ASN A 191 -8.82 -9.30 13.36
C ASN A 191 -9.83 -9.74 14.41
N LYS A 192 -11.10 -9.39 14.25
CA LYS A 192 -12.22 -9.91 15.04
C LYS A 192 -12.90 -10.99 14.21
N TYR A 193 -12.99 -12.17 14.75
CA TYR A 193 -13.67 -13.33 14.18
C TYR A 193 -15.00 -13.49 14.89
N ILE A 194 -16.08 -13.69 14.12
CA ILE A 194 -17.45 -13.74 14.66
C ILE A 194 -18.14 -14.97 14.06
N ALA A 195 -18.74 -15.80 14.90
CA ALA A 195 -19.48 -16.99 14.49
C ALA A 195 -20.76 -17.19 15.30
N ASP A 196 -21.70 -17.90 14.72
CA ASP A 196 -22.94 -18.30 15.38
C ASP A 196 -22.72 -19.43 16.41
N ASN A 197 -21.65 -20.22 16.20
CA ASN A 197 -21.32 -21.35 17.06
C ASN A 197 -19.80 -21.34 17.36
N PRO A 198 -19.39 -21.49 18.63
CA PRO A 198 -17.96 -21.54 18.97
C PRO A 198 -17.21 -22.69 18.30
N ALA A 199 -17.88 -23.80 17.97
CA ALA A 199 -17.28 -24.89 17.24
C ALA A 199 -16.82 -24.56 15.83
N ASP A 200 -17.38 -23.52 15.22
CA ASP A 200 -17.04 -23.08 13.86
C ASP A 200 -15.59 -22.58 13.78
N PHE A 201 -15.06 -22.04 14.87
CA PHE A 201 -13.68 -21.61 14.93
C PHE A 201 -12.68 -22.77 14.83
N SER A 202 -13.08 -24.01 15.15
CA SER A 202 -12.20 -25.19 15.07
C SER A 202 -11.70 -25.49 13.66
N GLN A 203 -12.36 -24.95 12.62
CA GLN A 203 -11.91 -25.12 11.23
C GLN A 203 -10.68 -24.28 10.88
N GLY A 204 -10.34 -23.28 11.67
CA GLY A 204 -9.20 -22.41 11.41
C GLY A 204 -8.28 -22.18 12.61
N PHE A 205 -8.71 -22.55 13.81
CA PHE A 205 -8.00 -22.27 15.04
C PHE A 205 -8.08 -23.44 16.03
N ASN A 206 -7.07 -23.56 16.87
CA ASN A 206 -7.13 -24.43 18.02
C ASN A 206 -7.93 -23.70 19.12
N LEU A 207 -9.03 -24.29 19.58
CA LEU A 207 -9.94 -23.67 20.55
C LEU A 207 -9.27 -23.45 21.93
N ASP A 208 -8.27 -24.23 22.26
CA ASP A 208 -7.55 -24.12 23.54
C ASP A 208 -6.64 -22.85 23.56
N ASP A 209 -6.30 -22.31 22.40
CA ASP A 209 -5.38 -21.18 22.25
C ASP A 209 -6.13 -19.83 22.10
N ILE A 210 -7.46 -19.83 22.05
CA ILE A 210 -8.26 -18.64 21.83
C ILE A 210 -9.24 -18.39 22.99
N SER A 211 -9.41 -17.12 23.35
CA SER A 211 -10.40 -16.70 24.34
C SER A 211 -11.67 -16.24 23.62
N ILE A 212 -12.69 -17.09 23.63
CA ILE A 212 -13.97 -16.82 22.99
C ILE A 212 -14.85 -16.05 23.97
N ALA A 213 -15.38 -14.91 23.51
CA ALA A 213 -16.39 -14.11 24.20
C ALA A 213 -17.76 -14.34 23.54
N GLU A 214 -18.81 -14.36 24.33
CA GLU A 214 -20.20 -14.38 23.86
C GLU A 214 -20.82 -13.01 24.08
N GLU A 215 -21.37 -12.44 23.02
CA GLU A 215 -22.02 -11.14 23.01
C GLU A 215 -23.25 -11.18 22.08
N ASP A 216 -24.41 -10.86 22.61
CA ASP A 216 -25.69 -10.82 21.88
C ASP A 216 -26.04 -12.12 21.11
N GLY A 217 -25.63 -13.28 21.62
CA GLY A 217 -25.89 -14.58 20.99
C GLY A 217 -24.92 -14.95 19.88
N PHE A 218 -23.87 -14.18 19.68
CA PHE A 218 -22.74 -14.49 18.80
C PHE A 218 -21.49 -14.77 19.61
N TYR A 219 -20.62 -15.58 19.05
CA TYR A 219 -19.32 -15.91 19.63
C TYR A 219 -18.24 -15.15 18.87
N SER A 220 -17.33 -14.53 19.58
CA SER A 220 -16.25 -13.81 18.95
C SER A 220 -14.94 -13.94 19.70
N PHE A 221 -13.83 -13.86 18.97
CA PHE A 221 -12.52 -13.65 19.54
C PHE A 221 -11.71 -12.68 18.68
N THR A 222 -10.69 -12.10 19.27
CA THR A 222 -9.85 -11.11 18.62
C THR A 222 -8.41 -11.57 18.60
N SER A 223 -7.80 -11.51 17.42
CA SER A 223 -6.36 -11.71 17.24
C SER A 223 -5.73 -10.40 16.77
N SER A 224 -4.64 -10.01 17.38
CA SER A 224 -3.88 -8.80 17.01
C SER A 224 -2.47 -9.17 16.60
N GLY A 225 -1.90 -8.39 15.71
CA GLY A 225 -0.53 -8.58 15.27
C GLY A 225 0.17 -7.25 15.07
N VAL A 226 1.40 -7.16 15.53
CA VAL A 226 2.28 -6.03 15.24
C VAL A 226 3.53 -6.58 14.57
N SER A 227 3.89 -6.00 13.44
CA SER A 227 5.07 -6.40 12.67
C SER A 227 5.94 -5.22 12.32
N PHE A 228 7.23 -5.46 12.31
CA PHE A 228 8.25 -4.55 11.80
C PHE A 228 8.89 -5.16 10.57
N THR A 229 8.87 -4.45 9.46
CA THR A 229 9.46 -4.88 8.20
C THR A 229 10.56 -3.91 7.80
N GLN A 230 11.74 -4.45 7.54
CA GLN A 230 12.86 -3.75 6.94
C GLN A 230 13.05 -4.24 5.51
N VAL A 231 13.22 -3.31 4.56
CA VAL A 231 13.57 -3.61 3.18
C VAL A 231 14.81 -2.81 2.80
N ILE A 232 15.87 -3.48 2.45
CA ILE A 232 17.08 -2.86 1.89
C ILE A 232 17.17 -3.26 0.43
N THR A 233 17.19 -2.28 -0.44
CA THR A 233 17.26 -2.48 -1.89
C THR A 233 18.51 -1.82 -2.42
N ARG A 234 19.26 -2.54 -3.24
CA ARG A 234 20.29 -1.98 -4.13
C ARG A 234 19.86 -2.23 -5.57
N ASP A 235 19.70 -1.18 -6.35
CA ASP A 235 19.23 -1.27 -7.74
C ASP A 235 20.14 -0.44 -8.65
N SER A 236 21.06 -1.11 -9.32
CA SER A 236 22.02 -0.52 -10.26
C SER A 236 21.67 -0.78 -11.72
N ARG A 237 20.44 -1.22 -12.01
CA ARG A 237 19.99 -1.48 -13.39
C ARG A 237 20.01 -0.21 -14.22
N ASN A 238 20.41 -0.33 -15.48
CA ASN A 238 20.40 0.77 -16.44
C ASN A 238 18.98 1.17 -16.89
N HIS A 239 18.02 0.24 -16.85
CA HIS A 239 16.61 0.49 -17.20
C HIS A 239 15.68 -0.30 -16.26
N PRO A 240 14.58 0.31 -15.75
CA PRO A 240 13.72 -0.35 -14.77
C PRO A 240 12.89 -1.50 -15.37
N GLU A 241 12.40 -1.37 -16.61
CA GLU A 241 11.53 -2.35 -17.27
C GLU A 241 12.30 -3.34 -18.14
N PHE A 242 13.29 -2.85 -18.91
CA PHE A 242 14.09 -3.65 -19.85
C PHE A 242 15.58 -3.52 -19.55
N PRO A 243 16.05 -4.08 -18.41
CA PRO A 243 17.45 -3.97 -18.02
C PRO A 243 18.33 -4.83 -18.94
N THR A 244 19.43 -4.24 -19.39
CA THR A 244 20.47 -4.92 -20.18
C THR A 244 21.81 -4.96 -19.46
N SER A 245 21.92 -4.31 -18.31
CA SER A 245 23.11 -4.33 -17.47
C SER A 245 22.77 -3.88 -16.05
N GLY A 246 23.57 -4.33 -15.10
CA GLY A 246 23.44 -4.01 -13.68
C GLY A 246 22.88 -5.17 -12.86
N SER A 247 22.54 -4.86 -11.62
CA SER A 247 21.98 -5.85 -10.69
C SER A 247 20.93 -5.21 -9.78
N ARG A 248 20.00 -6.02 -9.31
CA ARG A 248 19.04 -5.66 -8.29
C ARG A 248 19.13 -6.68 -7.16
N SER A 249 19.31 -6.21 -5.95
CA SER A 249 19.31 -7.02 -4.73
C SER A 249 18.28 -6.44 -3.78
N ILE A 250 17.40 -7.27 -3.23
CA ILE A 250 16.44 -6.88 -2.22
C ILE A 250 16.59 -7.83 -1.04
N TRP A 251 16.75 -7.26 0.12
CA TRP A 251 16.69 -7.98 1.39
C TRP A 251 15.51 -7.46 2.19
N THR A 252 14.52 -8.33 2.39
CA THR A 252 13.36 -8.08 3.24
C THR A 252 13.51 -8.89 4.52
N SER A 253 13.38 -8.22 5.66
CA SER A 253 13.33 -8.84 6.99
C SER A 253 12.07 -8.40 7.69
N THR A 254 11.23 -9.36 8.10
CA THR A 254 10.00 -9.10 8.84
C THR A 254 10.06 -9.80 10.18
N LEU A 255 9.89 -9.04 11.24
CA LEU A 255 9.69 -9.51 12.61
C LEU A 255 8.23 -9.25 12.98
N SER A 256 7.51 -10.26 13.42
CA SER A 256 6.13 -10.16 13.92
C SER A 256 6.05 -10.71 15.32
N GLY A 257 5.25 -10.05 16.17
CA GLY A 257 5.05 -10.48 17.53
C GLY A 257 6.27 -10.29 18.44
N SER A 258 6.56 -11.26 19.32
CA SER A 258 7.63 -11.19 20.31
C SER A 258 7.51 -9.92 21.17
N PHE A 259 8.54 -9.10 21.29
CA PHE A 259 8.52 -7.85 22.05
C PHE A 259 7.62 -6.76 21.43
N LEU A 260 7.20 -6.89 20.18
CA LEU A 260 6.25 -5.98 19.52
C LEU A 260 4.80 -6.24 19.96
N GLY A 261 4.53 -7.41 20.55
CA GLY A 261 3.20 -7.86 20.96
C GLY A 261 2.38 -8.43 19.80
N GLY A 262 1.23 -9.02 20.13
CA GLY A 262 0.35 -9.72 19.19
C GLY A 262 0.39 -11.23 19.40
N ASN A 263 -0.40 -11.94 18.59
CA ASN A 263 -0.63 -13.39 18.73
C ASN A 263 0.13 -14.22 17.69
N GLN A 264 0.97 -13.59 16.86
CA GLN A 264 1.70 -14.27 15.80
C GLN A 264 3.18 -13.93 15.89
N ASP A 265 3.98 -14.90 16.30
CA ASP A 265 5.42 -14.76 16.47
C ASP A 265 6.14 -15.43 15.29
N TYR A 266 6.80 -14.63 14.47
CA TYR A 266 7.68 -15.16 13.43
C TYR A 266 8.75 -14.15 13.03
N HIS A 267 9.83 -14.69 12.50
CA HIS A 267 10.90 -13.92 11.87
C HIS A 267 11.16 -14.49 10.49
N LYS A 268 10.98 -13.67 9.46
CA LYS A 268 11.10 -14.06 8.06
C LYS A 268 12.15 -13.22 7.37
N HIS A 269 13.04 -13.87 6.62
CA HIS A 269 14.00 -13.24 5.74
C HIS A 269 13.75 -13.69 4.30
N GLU A 270 13.75 -12.73 3.38
CA GLU A 270 13.64 -12.95 1.95
C GLU A 270 14.77 -12.23 1.25
N LEU A 271 15.47 -12.92 0.38
CA LEU A 271 16.52 -12.39 -0.47
C LEU A 271 16.13 -12.60 -1.92
N ASP A 272 16.06 -11.51 -2.66
CA ASP A 272 15.88 -11.52 -4.10
C ASP A 272 17.12 -10.93 -4.75
N PHE A 273 17.66 -11.64 -5.73
CA PHE A 273 18.83 -11.20 -6.46
C PHE A 273 18.64 -11.43 -7.95
N SER A 274 18.79 -10.38 -8.74
CA SER A 274 18.70 -10.40 -10.19
C SER A 274 19.92 -9.74 -10.81
N TRP A 275 20.48 -10.34 -11.84
CA TRP A 275 21.59 -9.83 -12.62
C TRP A 275 21.23 -9.75 -14.10
N PHE A 276 21.69 -8.69 -14.78
CA PHE A 276 21.39 -8.38 -16.16
C PHE A 276 22.63 -8.04 -16.97
#